data_fed750bd9c306c24efdcb5d2c360f969
#
_entry.id   fed750bd9c306c24efdcb5d2c360f969
#
_cell.length_a   1.000
_cell.length_b   1.000
_cell.length_c   1.000
_cell.angle_alpha   90.00
_cell.angle_beta   90.00
_cell.angle_gamma   90.00
#
_symmetry.space_group_name_H-M   'P 1'
#
loop_
_entity.id
_entity.type
_entity.pdbx_description
1 polymer ?
#
loop_
_entity_poly.entity_id
_entity_poly.type
_entity_poly.pdbx_seq_one_letter_code
_entity_poly.pdbx_strand_id
1 'polypeptide(L)'
;MLLQAMGIPIDPDVFIERDLPHAPYWEQEGRLYGPDPMFVYPGDPHDHTGYGCYAPCIVQALQSALAHEGAADRFEVLDVSGETAAQLCRFIDEGMPVVFWATLDFTPVPEERDHWLLADGTDFAWKCHEHCLLLVGYDEENYWFNDPWHDHGVCAQPKELVERCHAAQDSYAVTLRRK
;
A
#
# COMPACT_ATOMS: atom_id res chain seq x y z
N MET A 1 9.08 -4.29 -4.02
CA MET A 1 9.89 -4.21 -2.78
C MET A 1 9.65 -5.39 -1.84
N LEU A 2 8.45 -5.63 -1.27
CA LEU A 2 8.21 -6.71 -0.30
C LEU A 2 8.60 -8.10 -0.84
N LEU A 3 8.09 -8.50 -2.02
CA LEU A 3 8.41 -9.79 -2.64
C LEU A 3 9.92 -9.98 -2.83
N GLN A 4 10.61 -8.95 -3.32
CA GLN A 4 12.07 -8.99 -3.51
C GLN A 4 12.80 -9.12 -2.16
N ALA A 5 12.38 -8.40 -1.12
CA ALA A 5 12.94 -8.53 0.24
C ALA A 5 12.74 -9.93 0.82
N MET A 6 11.65 -10.61 0.46
CA MET A 6 11.37 -11.99 0.87
C MET A 6 12.01 -13.05 -0.03
N GLY A 7 12.86 -12.63 -0.99
CA GLY A 7 13.61 -13.53 -1.89
C GLY A 7 12.78 -14.08 -3.04
N ILE A 8 11.74 -13.37 -3.46
CA ILE A 8 10.93 -13.66 -4.64
C ILE A 8 11.22 -12.57 -5.67
N PRO A 9 12.13 -12.83 -6.62
CA PRO A 9 12.49 -11.85 -7.63
C PRO A 9 11.33 -11.68 -8.62
N ILE A 10 10.76 -10.50 -8.67
CA ILE A 10 9.72 -10.12 -9.62
C ILE A 10 10.04 -8.73 -10.15
N ASP A 11 9.86 -8.56 -11.44
CA ASP A 11 9.92 -7.27 -12.08
C ASP A 11 8.69 -6.43 -11.68
N PRO A 12 8.84 -5.15 -11.28
CA PRO A 12 7.72 -4.30 -10.91
C PRO A 12 6.64 -4.17 -11.99
N ASP A 13 7.04 -4.04 -13.26
CA ASP A 13 6.10 -3.91 -14.36
C ASP A 13 5.30 -5.21 -14.56
N VAL A 14 5.96 -6.36 -14.41
CA VAL A 14 5.28 -7.67 -14.44
C VAL A 14 4.27 -7.80 -13.29
N PHE A 15 4.63 -7.35 -12.08
CA PHE A 15 3.69 -7.35 -10.95
C PHE A 15 2.48 -6.45 -11.22
N ILE A 16 2.70 -5.25 -11.74
CA ILE A 16 1.64 -4.29 -12.05
C ILE A 16 0.69 -4.87 -13.11
N GLU A 17 1.23 -5.31 -14.25
CA GLU A 17 0.41 -5.74 -15.38
C GLU A 17 -0.30 -7.08 -15.15
N ARG A 18 0.31 -7.99 -14.40
CA ARG A 18 -0.20 -9.35 -14.23
C ARG A 18 -1.01 -9.54 -12.96
N ASP A 19 -0.57 -8.93 -11.87
CA ASP A 19 -1.04 -9.29 -10.52
C ASP A 19 -1.84 -8.17 -9.85
N LEU A 20 -1.57 -6.88 -10.15
CA LEU A 20 -2.28 -5.77 -9.55
C LEU A 20 -3.59 -5.49 -10.29
N PRO A 21 -4.76 -5.71 -9.69
CA PRO A 21 -6.02 -5.29 -10.31
C PRO A 21 -6.03 -3.78 -10.50
N HIS A 22 -6.19 -3.29 -11.72
CA HIS A 22 -6.31 -1.87 -12.02
C HIS A 22 -7.35 -1.61 -13.11
N ALA A 23 -7.99 -0.45 -13.08
CA ALA A 23 -8.98 -0.05 -14.06
C ALA A 23 -9.09 1.47 -14.18
N PRO A 24 -9.41 1.99 -15.38
CA PRO A 24 -9.55 3.44 -15.60
C PRO A 24 -10.80 3.99 -14.94
N TYR A 25 -10.82 5.32 -14.76
CA TYR A 25 -12.03 6.08 -14.53
C TYR A 25 -12.89 6.14 -15.79
N TRP A 26 -14.20 6.39 -15.62
CA TRP A 26 -15.12 6.62 -16.73
C TRP A 26 -16.15 7.70 -16.40
N GLU A 27 -16.65 8.35 -17.42
CA GLU A 27 -17.73 9.33 -17.29
C GLU A 27 -19.05 8.74 -17.73
N GLN A 28 -20.12 8.98 -16.97
CA GLN A 28 -21.48 8.62 -17.33
C GLN A 28 -22.42 9.71 -16.84
N GLU A 29 -23.25 10.24 -17.75
CA GLU A 29 -24.25 11.30 -17.47
C GLU A 29 -23.64 12.54 -16.78
N GLY A 30 -22.41 12.92 -17.17
CA GLY A 30 -21.70 14.08 -16.64
C GLY A 30 -21.16 13.88 -15.21
N ARG A 31 -21.08 12.64 -14.75
CA ARG A 31 -20.49 12.27 -13.45
C ARG A 31 -19.27 11.39 -13.66
N LEU A 32 -18.25 11.59 -12.82
CA LEU A 32 -17.06 10.75 -12.78
C LEU A 32 -17.33 9.50 -11.94
N TYR A 33 -17.06 8.36 -12.52
CA TYR A 33 -17.05 7.05 -11.87
C TYR A 33 -15.66 6.47 -11.85
N GLY A 34 -15.35 5.66 -10.84
CA GLY A 34 -14.09 4.98 -10.72
C GLY A 34 -14.19 3.67 -9.96
N PRO A 35 -13.13 2.86 -10.00
CA PRO A 35 -13.05 1.64 -9.22
C PRO A 35 -13.08 1.93 -7.71
N ASP A 36 -13.43 0.90 -6.93
CA ASP A 36 -13.26 0.90 -5.48
C ASP A 36 -11.80 0.56 -5.14
N PRO A 37 -11.02 1.49 -4.53
CA PRO A 37 -9.60 1.28 -4.21
C PRO A 37 -9.35 0.17 -3.19
N MET A 38 -10.38 -0.31 -2.53
CA MET A 38 -10.29 -1.49 -1.67
C MET A 38 -9.99 -2.77 -2.47
N PHE A 39 -10.31 -2.80 -3.77
CA PHE A 39 -10.20 -4.02 -4.57
C PHE A 39 -9.46 -3.83 -5.90
N VAL A 40 -9.46 -2.60 -6.42
CA VAL A 40 -8.92 -2.30 -7.75
C VAL A 40 -8.18 -0.96 -7.69
N TYR A 41 -6.95 -0.90 -8.20
CA TYR A 41 -6.19 0.34 -8.31
C TYR A 41 -6.88 1.28 -9.32
N PRO A 42 -7.32 2.48 -8.91
CA PRO A 42 -7.98 3.44 -9.80
C PRO A 42 -6.97 4.17 -10.70
N GLY A 43 -7.17 4.08 -11.99
CA GLY A 43 -6.31 4.72 -13.00
C GLY A 43 -5.22 3.80 -13.51
N ASP A 44 -4.18 4.40 -14.08
CA ASP A 44 -3.00 3.72 -14.60
C ASP A 44 -1.89 3.71 -13.53
N PRO A 45 -1.43 2.54 -13.05
CA PRO A 45 -0.36 2.48 -12.06
C PRO A 45 1.01 2.97 -12.56
N HIS A 46 1.20 3.12 -13.87
CA HIS A 46 2.41 3.68 -14.48
C HIS A 46 2.34 5.20 -14.64
N ASP A 47 1.17 5.79 -14.43
CA ASP A 47 0.96 7.24 -14.57
C ASP A 47 0.85 7.89 -13.19
N HIS A 48 1.56 9.00 -13.01
CA HIS A 48 1.49 9.84 -11.81
C HIS A 48 0.11 10.48 -11.56
N THR A 49 -0.83 10.33 -12.49
CA THR A 49 -2.25 10.69 -12.32
C THR A 49 -3.08 9.58 -11.68
N GLY A 50 -2.52 8.36 -11.53
CA GLY A 50 -3.12 7.31 -10.75
C GLY A 50 -3.16 7.67 -9.27
N TYR A 51 -4.17 7.16 -8.55
CA TYR A 51 -4.32 7.51 -7.13
C TYR A 51 -3.52 6.55 -6.23
N GLY A 52 -3.91 5.32 -6.15
CA GLY A 52 -3.35 4.31 -5.26
C GLY A 52 -4.43 3.28 -4.89
N CYS A 53 -4.10 2.33 -4.03
CA CYS A 53 -5.08 1.38 -3.54
C CYS A 53 -4.80 1.00 -2.09
N TYR A 54 -5.78 0.37 -1.43
CA TYR A 54 -5.68 0.01 -0.03
C TYR A 54 -5.29 -1.47 0.18
N ALA A 55 -5.10 -1.84 1.43
CA ALA A 55 -4.58 -3.14 1.83
C ALA A 55 -5.28 -4.34 1.19
N PRO A 56 -6.61 -4.44 1.08
CA PRO A 56 -7.26 -5.60 0.44
C PRO A 56 -6.88 -5.79 -1.03
N CYS A 57 -6.71 -4.70 -1.79
CA CYS A 57 -6.22 -4.76 -3.18
C CYS A 57 -4.80 -5.35 -3.24
N ILE A 58 -3.91 -4.88 -2.37
CA ILE A 58 -2.52 -5.38 -2.30
C ILE A 58 -2.46 -6.83 -1.79
N VAL A 59 -3.31 -7.23 -0.86
CA VAL A 59 -3.44 -8.64 -0.45
C VAL A 59 -3.77 -9.53 -1.64
N GLN A 60 -4.75 -9.15 -2.45
CA GLN A 60 -5.14 -9.88 -3.65
C GLN A 60 -3.98 -9.93 -4.67
N ALA A 61 -3.32 -8.82 -4.92
CA ALA A 61 -2.18 -8.73 -5.83
C ALA A 61 -1.01 -9.63 -5.37
N LEU A 62 -0.68 -9.61 -4.08
CA LEU A 62 0.38 -10.46 -3.51
C LEU A 62 0.02 -11.95 -3.57
N GLN A 63 -1.23 -12.32 -3.31
CA GLN A 63 -1.68 -13.72 -3.45
C GLN A 63 -1.56 -14.20 -4.88
N SER A 64 -1.95 -13.38 -5.86
CA SER A 64 -1.78 -13.65 -7.30
C SER A 64 -0.30 -13.84 -7.65
N ALA A 65 0.55 -12.90 -7.24
CA ALA A 65 1.99 -12.97 -7.50
C ALA A 65 2.63 -14.23 -6.88
N LEU A 66 2.30 -14.57 -5.64
CA LEU A 66 2.80 -15.78 -4.99
C LEU A 66 2.40 -17.06 -5.76
N ALA A 67 1.18 -17.10 -6.29
CA ALA A 67 0.70 -18.23 -7.09
C ALA A 67 1.48 -18.33 -8.42
N HIS A 68 1.65 -17.23 -9.14
CA HIS A 68 2.38 -17.20 -10.41
C HIS A 68 3.87 -17.52 -10.24
N GLU A 69 4.50 -17.07 -9.15
CA GLU A 69 5.91 -17.34 -8.85
C GLU A 69 6.15 -18.71 -8.16
N GLY A 70 5.10 -19.53 -8.00
CA GLY A 70 5.21 -20.84 -7.35
C GLY A 70 5.66 -20.76 -5.89
N ALA A 71 5.29 -19.69 -5.19
CA ALA A 71 5.70 -19.39 -3.82
C ALA A 71 4.55 -19.49 -2.81
N ALA A 72 3.33 -19.80 -3.24
CA ALA A 72 2.14 -19.85 -2.39
C ALA A 72 2.24 -20.91 -1.26
N ASP A 73 3.00 -21.98 -1.47
CA ASP A 73 3.24 -22.99 -0.43
C ASP A 73 4.26 -22.56 0.63
N ARG A 74 5.10 -21.57 0.31
CA ARG A 74 6.17 -21.08 1.18
C ARG A 74 5.79 -19.85 1.98
N PHE A 75 4.79 -19.08 1.50
CA PHE A 75 4.40 -17.81 2.09
C PHE A 75 2.89 -17.68 2.24
N GLU A 76 2.48 -16.93 3.24
CA GLU A 76 1.11 -16.50 3.50
C GLU A 76 1.07 -14.97 3.51
N VAL A 77 0.08 -14.40 2.82
CA VAL A 77 -0.18 -12.95 2.87
C VAL A 77 -1.02 -12.66 4.10
N LEU A 78 -0.57 -11.75 4.93
CA LEU A 78 -1.27 -11.30 6.11
C LEU A 78 -1.74 -9.84 5.93
N ASP A 79 -3.04 -9.61 6.02
CA ASP A 79 -3.59 -8.30 6.27
C ASP A 79 -3.49 -8.02 7.78
N VAL A 80 -2.66 -7.05 8.14
CA VAL A 80 -2.40 -6.64 9.52
C VAL A 80 -2.85 -5.20 9.76
N SER A 81 -3.80 -4.75 8.94
CA SER A 81 -4.42 -3.43 9.07
C SER A 81 -5.08 -3.23 10.43
N GLY A 82 -5.06 -2.00 10.92
CA GLY A 82 -5.55 -1.63 12.24
C GLY A 82 -4.50 -1.73 13.35
N GLU A 83 -3.32 -2.30 13.07
CA GLU A 83 -2.21 -2.32 14.04
C GLU A 83 -1.42 -1.01 13.98
N THR A 84 -0.92 -0.55 15.12
CA THR A 84 0.01 0.59 15.19
C THR A 84 1.38 0.21 14.64
N ALA A 85 2.19 1.19 14.22
CA ALA A 85 3.55 0.91 13.77
C ALA A 85 4.37 0.21 14.85
N ALA A 86 4.15 0.54 16.12
CA ALA A 86 4.80 -0.15 17.26
C ALA A 86 4.43 -1.65 17.33
N GLN A 87 3.17 -2.00 17.07
CA GLN A 87 2.74 -3.40 17.03
C GLN A 87 3.33 -4.16 15.85
N LEU A 88 3.52 -3.49 14.72
CA LEU A 88 4.11 -4.07 13.51
C LEU A 88 5.61 -4.41 13.65
N CYS A 89 6.32 -3.82 14.62
CA CYS A 89 7.74 -4.10 14.86
C CYS A 89 8.03 -5.59 15.09
N ARG A 90 7.08 -6.36 15.65
CA ARG A 90 7.27 -7.81 15.82
C ARG A 90 7.54 -8.54 14.51
N PHE A 91 6.96 -8.09 13.40
CA PHE A 91 7.22 -8.66 12.08
C PHE A 91 8.64 -8.34 11.61
N ILE A 92 9.10 -7.13 11.90
CA ILE A 92 10.47 -6.71 11.59
C ILE A 92 11.47 -7.56 12.37
N ASP A 93 11.21 -7.85 13.65
CA ASP A 93 12.06 -8.71 14.50
C ASP A 93 12.16 -10.14 13.95
N GLU A 94 11.15 -10.60 13.23
CA GLU A 94 11.10 -11.89 12.56
C GLU A 94 11.63 -11.84 11.11
N GLY A 95 12.16 -10.71 10.66
CA GLY A 95 12.69 -10.51 9.32
C GLY A 95 11.62 -10.41 8.23
N MET A 96 10.41 -9.97 8.59
CA MET A 96 9.28 -9.78 7.69
C MET A 96 9.00 -8.27 7.51
N PRO A 97 9.44 -7.64 6.44
CA PRO A 97 9.10 -6.26 6.13
C PRO A 97 7.59 -6.08 5.92
N VAL A 98 7.09 -4.89 6.22
CA VAL A 98 5.66 -4.59 6.17
C VAL A 98 5.36 -3.51 5.13
N VAL A 99 4.46 -3.80 4.18
CA VAL A 99 3.85 -2.78 3.33
C VAL A 99 2.99 -1.90 4.22
N PHE A 100 3.24 -0.60 4.21
CA PHE A 100 2.81 0.33 5.24
C PHE A 100 2.21 1.58 4.60
N TRP A 101 1.00 1.93 4.97
CA TRP A 101 0.36 3.16 4.51
C TRP A 101 0.60 4.29 5.49
N ALA A 102 1.02 5.41 4.96
CA ALA A 102 1.16 6.68 5.67
C ALA A 102 0.75 7.83 4.75
N THR A 103 0.97 9.05 5.18
CA THR A 103 0.82 10.21 4.32
C THR A 103 2.13 10.53 3.61
N LEU A 104 2.04 10.97 2.36
CA LEU A 104 3.19 11.40 1.55
C LEU A 104 4.00 12.46 2.32
N ASP A 105 5.32 12.28 2.35
CA ASP A 105 6.26 13.10 3.11
C ASP A 105 5.91 13.24 4.61
N PHE A 106 5.08 12.32 5.13
CA PHE A 106 4.57 12.36 6.50
C PHE A 106 3.88 13.68 6.86
N THR A 107 3.22 14.29 5.87
CA THR A 107 2.47 15.54 6.05
C THR A 107 1.04 15.26 6.50
N PRO A 108 0.34 16.24 7.14
CA PRO A 108 -1.07 16.06 7.47
C PRO A 108 -1.95 15.83 6.24
N VAL A 109 -2.99 15.01 6.38
CA VAL A 109 -3.99 14.80 5.32
C VAL A 109 -4.77 16.12 5.13
N PRO A 110 -4.90 16.63 3.87
CA PRO A 110 -5.73 17.78 3.59
C PRO A 110 -7.21 17.50 3.92
N GLU A 111 -7.96 18.54 4.26
CA GLU A 111 -9.42 18.44 4.43
C GLU A 111 -10.14 18.20 3.09
N GLU A 112 -9.63 18.83 2.02
CA GLU A 112 -10.14 18.67 0.66
C GLU A 112 -9.82 17.28 0.12
N ARG A 113 -10.82 16.65 -0.52
CA ARG A 113 -10.72 15.28 -1.02
C ARG A 113 -11.20 15.22 -2.45
N ASP A 114 -10.57 14.36 -3.23
CA ASP A 114 -11.09 13.97 -4.53
C ASP A 114 -12.25 12.99 -4.37
N HIS A 115 -13.25 13.10 -5.24
CA HIS A 115 -14.46 12.30 -5.19
C HIS A 115 -14.76 11.65 -6.53
N TRP A 116 -15.28 10.44 -6.49
CA TRP A 116 -15.90 9.78 -7.63
C TRP A 116 -17.01 8.83 -7.15
N LEU A 117 -17.84 8.42 -8.07
CA LEU A 117 -18.88 7.43 -7.78
C LEU A 117 -18.33 6.03 -8.03
N LEU A 118 -18.62 5.11 -7.14
CA LEU A 118 -18.42 3.69 -7.37
C LEU A 118 -19.48 3.15 -8.34
N ALA A 119 -19.30 1.94 -8.85
CA ALA A 119 -20.21 1.33 -9.82
C ALA A 119 -21.66 1.19 -9.32
N ASP A 120 -21.85 1.11 -8.01
CA ASP A 120 -23.19 1.06 -7.36
C ASP A 120 -23.80 2.45 -7.08
N GLY A 121 -23.08 3.52 -7.45
CA GLY A 121 -23.48 4.91 -7.23
C GLY A 121 -23.08 5.48 -5.86
N THR A 122 -22.39 4.73 -5.04
CA THR A 122 -21.84 5.24 -3.76
C THR A 122 -20.79 6.32 -4.02
N ASP A 123 -20.89 7.46 -3.31
CA ASP A 123 -19.85 8.49 -3.34
C ASP A 123 -18.64 8.05 -2.56
N PHE A 124 -17.49 8.01 -3.23
CA PHE A 124 -16.20 7.67 -2.64
C PHE A 124 -15.34 8.92 -2.51
N ALA A 125 -14.83 9.18 -1.30
CA ALA A 125 -13.94 10.28 -0.99
C ALA A 125 -12.51 9.76 -0.76
N TRP A 126 -11.60 10.04 -1.70
CA TRP A 126 -10.19 9.65 -1.58
C TRP A 126 -9.49 10.40 -0.45
N LYS A 127 -8.73 9.71 0.36
CA LYS A 127 -7.85 10.34 1.35
C LYS A 127 -6.56 10.80 0.67
N CYS A 128 -6.53 12.08 0.31
CA CYS A 128 -5.37 12.68 -0.34
C CYS A 128 -4.06 12.45 0.44
N HIS A 129 -2.94 12.56 -0.27
CA HIS A 129 -1.60 12.29 0.26
C HIS A 129 -1.42 10.84 0.76
N GLU A 130 -2.25 9.91 0.31
CA GLU A 130 -1.98 8.50 0.55
C GLU A 130 -0.63 8.12 -0.05
N HIS A 131 0.15 7.36 0.70
CA HIS A 131 1.45 6.89 0.27
C HIS A 131 1.76 5.52 0.88
N CYS A 132 2.32 4.65 0.06
CA CYS A 132 2.66 3.28 0.44
C CYS A 132 4.17 3.08 0.44
N LEU A 133 4.72 2.71 1.61
CA LEU A 133 6.14 2.47 1.83
C LEU A 133 6.37 1.03 2.29
N LEU A 134 7.63 0.63 2.43
CA LEU A 134 8.00 -0.62 3.06
C LEU A 134 8.71 -0.34 4.40
N LEU A 135 8.06 -0.67 5.52
CA LEU A 135 8.70 -0.65 6.84
C LEU A 135 9.71 -1.78 6.91
N VAL A 136 10.99 -1.43 7.17
CA VAL A 136 12.12 -2.37 7.11
C VAL A 136 12.94 -2.43 8.40
N GLY A 137 12.70 -1.53 9.34
CA GLY A 137 13.44 -1.47 10.59
C GLY A 137 12.90 -0.44 11.58
N TYR A 138 13.48 -0.41 12.76
CA TYR A 138 13.24 0.61 13.76
C TYR A 138 14.41 0.70 14.74
N ASP A 139 14.52 1.83 15.44
CA ASP A 139 15.42 2.04 16.57
C ASP A 139 14.65 2.64 17.75
N GLU A 140 15.32 3.26 18.72
CA GLU A 140 14.67 3.86 19.88
C GLU A 140 13.79 5.06 19.52
N GLU A 141 14.18 5.85 18.50
CA GLU A 141 13.54 7.13 18.14
C GLU A 141 12.74 7.05 16.84
N ASN A 142 13.14 6.18 15.90
CA ASN A 142 12.65 6.20 14.52
C ASN A 142 12.10 4.85 14.06
N TYR A 143 11.26 4.89 13.03
CA TYR A 143 11.00 3.79 12.10
C TYR A 143 11.77 4.02 10.81
N TRP A 144 12.23 2.92 10.19
CA TRP A 144 13.01 2.93 8.97
C TRP A 144 12.19 2.37 7.82
N PHE A 145 12.15 3.10 6.73
CA PHE A 145 11.38 2.74 5.54
C PHE A 145 12.28 2.63 4.32
N ASN A 146 11.89 1.75 3.40
CA ASN A 146 12.29 1.86 2.00
C ASN A 146 11.13 2.56 1.27
N ASP A 147 11.36 3.80 0.85
CA ASP A 147 10.37 4.68 0.23
C ASP A 147 10.58 4.69 -1.28
N PRO A 148 9.58 4.30 -2.09
CA PRO A 148 9.68 4.32 -3.54
C PRO A 148 9.54 5.71 -4.15
N TRP A 149 9.12 6.71 -3.36
CA TRP A 149 8.83 8.06 -3.86
C TRP A 149 10.12 8.80 -4.21
N HIS A 150 10.23 9.17 -5.50
CA HIS A 150 11.45 9.77 -6.04
C HIS A 150 12.71 9.02 -5.60
N ASP A 151 13.75 9.72 -5.19
CA ASP A 151 15.02 9.14 -4.78
C ASP A 151 15.15 9.01 -3.24
N HIS A 152 14.02 8.89 -2.51
CA HIS A 152 14.05 8.82 -1.04
C HIS A 152 14.80 7.58 -0.52
N GLY A 153 14.61 6.43 -1.17
CA GLY A 153 15.30 5.20 -0.80
C GLY A 153 15.04 4.79 0.65
N VAL A 154 16.11 4.44 1.37
CA VAL A 154 16.02 4.11 2.80
C VAL A 154 16.06 5.39 3.63
N CYS A 155 14.99 5.65 4.37
CA CYS A 155 14.83 6.84 5.20
C CYS A 155 14.33 6.50 6.61
N ALA A 156 14.67 7.34 7.58
CA ALA A 156 14.21 7.24 8.97
C ALA A 156 13.21 8.36 9.27
N GLN A 157 12.16 8.03 10.00
CA GLN A 157 11.12 8.98 10.42
C GLN A 157 10.80 8.83 11.90
N PRO A 158 10.60 9.95 12.64
CA PRO A 158 10.30 9.92 14.05
C PRO A 158 9.02 9.11 14.36
N LYS A 159 9.07 8.27 15.39
CA LYS A 159 7.96 7.36 15.74
C LYS A 159 6.62 8.05 15.92
N GLU A 160 6.61 9.15 16.67
CA GLU A 160 5.36 9.91 16.92
C GLU A 160 4.73 10.43 15.62
N LEU A 161 5.55 10.89 14.68
CA LEU A 161 5.10 11.37 13.39
C LEU A 161 4.50 10.24 12.56
N VAL A 162 5.20 9.11 12.49
CA VAL A 162 4.76 7.92 11.75
C VAL A 162 3.45 7.38 12.28
N GLU A 163 3.31 7.21 13.58
CA GLU A 163 2.07 6.71 14.21
C GLU A 163 0.87 7.59 13.83
N ARG A 164 1.04 8.92 13.85
CA ARG A 164 -0.01 9.85 13.48
C ARG A 164 -0.38 9.76 12.00
N CYS A 165 0.61 9.68 11.11
CA CYS A 165 0.39 9.62 9.67
C CYS A 165 -0.18 8.27 9.23
N HIS A 166 0.20 7.19 9.91
CA HIS A 166 -0.36 5.86 9.71
C HIS A 166 -1.84 5.80 10.13
N ALA A 167 -2.15 6.31 11.32
CA ALA A 167 -3.54 6.39 11.79
C ALA A 167 -4.43 7.25 10.86
N ALA A 168 -3.88 8.30 10.26
CA ALA A 168 -4.59 9.15 9.30
C ALA A 168 -4.96 8.40 7.99
N GLN A 169 -4.23 7.33 7.67
CA GLN A 169 -4.47 6.41 6.54
C GLN A 169 -5.06 5.07 7.00
N ASP A 170 -5.93 5.08 8.03
CA ASP A 170 -6.68 3.93 8.57
C ASP A 170 -5.80 2.76 9.05
N SER A 171 -4.52 3.02 9.27
CA SER A 171 -3.55 2.02 9.71
C SER A 171 -3.49 0.79 8.80
N TYR A 172 -3.58 0.97 7.48
CA TYR A 172 -3.43 -0.12 6.54
C TYR A 172 -2.01 -0.68 6.56
N ALA A 173 -1.91 -2.00 6.60
CA ALA A 173 -0.62 -2.69 6.58
C ALA A 173 -0.75 -4.14 6.08
N VAL A 174 0.24 -4.60 5.30
CA VAL A 174 0.27 -5.96 4.75
C VAL A 174 1.68 -6.53 4.85
N THR A 175 1.82 -7.80 5.20
CA THR A 175 3.12 -8.48 5.20
C THR A 175 3.04 -9.89 4.67
N LEU A 176 4.20 -10.54 4.49
CA LEU A 176 4.33 -11.95 4.13
C LEU A 176 4.94 -12.73 5.28
N ARG A 177 4.28 -13.80 5.69
CA ARG A 177 4.80 -14.76 6.67
C ARG A 177 5.31 -16.00 5.96
N ARG A 178 6.49 -16.51 6.36
CA ARG A 178 6.96 -17.85 5.96
C ARG A 178 6.09 -18.92 6.63
N LYS A 179 5.65 -19.91 5.85
CA LYS A 179 4.91 -21.08 6.35
C LYS A 179 5.85 -22.12 6.92
#